data_2eb0e40fb94e1483fc74c0cca3dad6dc
#
_entry.id   2eb0e40fb94e1483fc74c0cca3dad6dc
#
_cell.length_a   1.000
_cell.length_b   1.000
_cell.length_c   1.000
_cell.angle_alpha   90.00
_cell.angle_beta   90.00
_cell.angle_gamma   90.00
#
_symmetry.space_group_name_H-M   'P 1'
#
loop_
_entity.id
_entity.type
_entity.pdbx_description
1 polymer ?
#
loop_
_entity_poly.entity_id
_entity_poly.type
_entity_poly.pdbx_seq_one_letter_code
_entity_poly.pdbx_strand_id
1 'polypeptide(L)'
;MKKRMWLFLLVMVLAALDVIAVDHLRINAAASKTSGNADEDHSAAGEQNGRKENSGIPPAEVACIIREELRLFPIPRSITHPAYQAAYEDSWMSERTFGGERGHEGTDIMLDPDERGLFPVLSMTDGVIEKKGWLPQGGYRLGIRSTGGIFYYYAHLYDYADGIEPGTAVVAGQLLGFAGDSGYSNIEGTVGNFPVHLHVGIYYNDEHGVETAVDPYPFLVPLPIVTTEF
;
A
#
# COMPACT_ATOMS: atom_id res chain seq x y z
N MET A 1 44.43 -6.73 31.41
CA MET A 1 43.71 -5.79 30.54
C MET A 1 42.63 -6.48 29.66
N LYS A 2 42.86 -7.65 29.05
CA LYS A 2 41.87 -8.33 28.17
C LYS A 2 40.56 -8.73 28.88
N LYS A 3 40.56 -9.18 30.14
CA LYS A 3 39.34 -9.58 30.88
C LYS A 3 38.37 -8.41 31.18
N ARG A 4 38.88 -7.19 31.40
CA ARG A 4 38.03 -6.00 31.64
C ARG A 4 37.34 -5.49 30.34
N MET A 5 37.99 -5.66 29.20
CA MET A 5 37.45 -5.26 27.92
C MET A 5 36.28 -6.15 27.49
N TRP A 6 36.31 -7.46 27.79
CA TRP A 6 35.22 -8.38 27.54
C TRP A 6 33.99 -8.11 28.41
N LEU A 7 34.20 -7.69 29.67
CA LEU A 7 33.07 -7.35 30.54
C LEU A 7 32.33 -6.09 30.10
N PHE A 8 33.04 -5.08 29.56
CA PHE A 8 32.42 -3.88 28.99
C PHE A 8 31.63 -4.19 27.73
N LEU A 9 32.12 -5.06 26.82
CA LEU A 9 31.43 -5.48 25.63
C LEU A 9 30.15 -6.27 25.99
N LEU A 10 30.19 -7.13 26.98
CA LEU A 10 29.04 -7.90 27.43
C LEU A 10 27.95 -7.01 28.02
N VAL A 11 28.30 -6.00 28.80
CA VAL A 11 27.34 -5.04 29.38
C VAL A 11 26.71 -4.18 28.32
N MET A 12 27.45 -3.76 27.27
CA MET A 12 26.90 -2.98 26.17
C MET A 12 25.96 -3.80 25.29
N VAL A 13 26.24 -5.08 25.06
CA VAL A 13 25.35 -5.99 24.31
C VAL A 13 24.06 -6.26 25.08
N LEU A 14 24.14 -6.46 26.41
CA LEU A 14 22.93 -6.64 27.23
C LEU A 14 22.06 -5.37 27.29
N ALA A 15 22.68 -4.18 27.39
CA ALA A 15 21.94 -2.91 27.34
C ALA A 15 21.25 -2.67 25.99
N ALA A 16 21.86 -3.09 24.87
CA ALA A 16 21.26 -3.00 23.55
C ALA A 16 20.06 -3.96 23.38
N LEU A 17 20.14 -5.16 23.98
CA LEU A 17 19.04 -6.12 23.97
C LEU A 17 17.86 -5.66 24.83
N ASP A 18 18.09 -4.98 25.94
CA ASP A 18 17.03 -4.42 26.79
C ASP A 18 16.27 -3.28 26.08
N VAL A 19 16.97 -2.43 25.31
CA VAL A 19 16.33 -1.36 24.51
C VAL A 19 15.44 -1.95 23.43
N ILE A 20 15.89 -2.98 22.72
CA ILE A 20 15.10 -3.67 21.68
C ILE A 20 13.90 -4.37 22.30
N ALA A 21 14.03 -5.01 23.47
CA ALA A 21 12.93 -5.68 24.15
C ALA A 21 11.84 -4.71 24.64
N VAL A 22 12.22 -3.52 25.12
CA VAL A 22 11.27 -2.50 25.58
C VAL A 22 10.48 -1.89 24.41
N ASP A 23 11.13 -1.69 23.26
CA ASP A 23 10.44 -1.19 22.08
C ASP A 23 9.48 -2.24 21.48
N HIS A 24 9.85 -3.53 21.45
CA HIS A 24 8.93 -4.60 21.06
C HIS A 24 7.72 -4.75 22.02
N LEU A 25 7.92 -4.55 23.31
CA LEU A 25 6.82 -4.58 24.30
C LEU A 25 5.87 -3.38 24.14
N ARG A 26 6.36 -2.21 23.76
CA ARG A 26 5.55 -1.03 23.50
C ARG A 26 4.73 -1.17 22.21
N ILE A 27 5.29 -1.74 21.16
CA ILE A 27 4.60 -2.01 19.90
C ILE A 27 3.48 -3.03 20.13
N ASN A 28 3.75 -4.12 20.86
CA ASN A 28 2.73 -5.14 21.16
C ASN A 28 1.62 -4.65 22.09
N ALA A 29 1.89 -3.71 23.01
CA ALA A 29 0.86 -3.11 23.86
C ALA A 29 -0.08 -2.15 23.11
N ALA A 30 0.40 -1.50 22.05
CA ALA A 30 -0.43 -0.70 21.15
C ALA A 30 -1.30 -1.58 20.24
N ALA A 31 -0.76 -2.69 19.73
CA ALA A 31 -1.49 -3.63 18.88
C ALA A 31 -2.63 -4.38 19.62
N SER A 32 -2.48 -4.62 20.93
CA SER A 32 -3.49 -5.37 21.71
C SER A 32 -4.75 -4.57 22.07
N LYS A 33 -4.78 -3.27 21.81
CA LYS A 33 -5.95 -2.41 22.08
C LYS A 33 -6.86 -2.18 20.87
N THR A 34 -6.49 -2.65 19.69
CA THR A 34 -7.28 -2.49 18.44
C THR A 34 -7.88 -3.79 17.89
N SER A 35 -7.78 -4.90 18.61
CA SER A 35 -8.38 -6.17 18.19
C SER A 35 -9.84 -6.28 18.67
N GLY A 36 -10.70 -5.56 18.03
CA GLY A 36 -12.13 -5.64 18.24
C GLY A 36 -12.87 -4.70 17.31
N ASN A 37 -12.88 -5.02 16.03
CA ASN A 37 -14.05 -4.72 15.19
C ASN A 37 -14.00 -5.56 13.92
N ALA A 38 -15.14 -6.16 13.67
CA ALA A 38 -15.50 -6.98 12.54
C ALA A 38 -15.07 -6.37 11.20
N ASP A 39 -14.79 -7.26 10.24
CA ASP A 39 -14.72 -6.98 8.81
C ASP A 39 -15.97 -6.19 8.35
N GLU A 40 -15.92 -4.87 8.47
CA GLU A 40 -16.81 -4.03 7.71
C GLU A 40 -16.19 -3.85 6.33
N ASP A 41 -16.80 -4.58 5.41
CA ASP A 41 -16.69 -4.44 3.97
C ASP A 41 -16.88 -2.95 3.62
N HIS A 42 -15.77 -2.25 3.30
CA HIS A 42 -15.83 -0.92 2.70
C HIS A 42 -16.22 -1.00 1.22
N SER A 43 -17.14 -1.89 0.89
CA SER A 43 -18.01 -1.69 -0.26
C SER A 43 -19.03 -0.65 0.16
N ALA A 44 -18.80 0.60 -0.20
CA ALA A 44 -19.78 1.68 -0.03
C ALA A 44 -21.05 1.37 -0.80
N ALA A 45 -21.89 0.49 -0.26
CA ALA A 45 -23.30 0.40 -0.57
C ALA A 45 -24.01 1.42 0.33
N GLY A 46 -24.08 2.58 -0.17
CA GLY A 46 -24.81 3.66 0.03
C GLY A 46 -25.70 4.17 0.94
N GLU A 47 -25.75 5.34 1.16
CA GLU A 47 -26.93 6.19 1.29
C GLU A 47 -26.75 7.37 0.34
N GLN A 48 -27.65 7.50 -0.63
CA GLN A 48 -27.82 8.70 -1.43
C GLN A 48 -28.31 9.83 -0.50
N ASN A 49 -27.37 10.48 0.16
CA ASN A 49 -27.64 11.73 0.81
C ASN A 49 -26.43 12.66 0.60
N GLY A 50 -26.53 13.53 -0.42
CA GLY A 50 -25.68 14.72 -0.60
C GLY A 50 -24.18 14.44 -0.58
N ARG A 51 -23.66 13.49 -1.40
CA ARG A 51 -22.22 13.25 -1.55
C ARG A 51 -21.58 14.56 -1.99
N LYS A 52 -20.88 15.27 -1.10
CA LYS A 52 -19.90 16.28 -1.50
C LYS A 52 -18.96 15.58 -2.48
N GLU A 53 -18.85 16.09 -3.69
CA GLU A 53 -17.83 15.60 -4.63
C GLU A 53 -16.48 15.62 -3.93
N ASN A 54 -15.88 14.45 -3.72
CA ASN A 54 -14.53 14.37 -3.18
C ASN A 54 -13.57 14.86 -4.27
N SER A 55 -13.01 16.06 -4.08
CA SER A 55 -12.07 16.66 -5.04
C SER A 55 -10.75 15.89 -5.15
N GLY A 56 -10.49 14.91 -4.28
CA GLY A 56 -9.20 14.24 -4.19
C GLY A 56 -8.08 15.07 -3.56
N ILE A 57 -8.35 16.33 -3.23
CA ILE A 57 -7.37 17.25 -2.65
C ILE A 57 -7.42 17.14 -1.13
N PRO A 58 -6.38 16.59 -0.48
CA PRO A 58 -6.35 16.48 0.96
C PRO A 58 -6.02 17.83 1.64
N PRO A 59 -6.27 18.00 2.95
CA PRO A 59 -5.74 19.10 3.75
C PRO A 59 -4.22 19.26 3.58
N ALA A 60 -3.71 20.48 3.71
CA ALA A 60 -2.30 20.78 3.45
C ALA A 60 -1.33 19.99 4.34
N GLU A 61 -1.69 19.76 5.61
CA GLU A 61 -0.93 18.94 6.53
C GLU A 61 -0.89 17.46 6.11
N VAL A 62 -2.00 16.91 5.63
CA VAL A 62 -2.07 15.53 5.10
C VAL A 62 -1.25 15.41 3.82
N ALA A 63 -1.35 16.40 2.91
CA ALA A 63 -0.54 16.43 1.70
C ALA A 63 0.97 16.51 2.01
N CYS A 64 1.36 17.20 3.08
CA CYS A 64 2.75 17.26 3.53
C CYS A 64 3.23 15.89 4.01
N ILE A 65 2.47 15.22 4.87
CA ILE A 65 2.77 13.87 5.36
C ILE A 65 2.94 12.91 4.17
N ILE A 66 1.99 12.87 3.23
CA ILE A 66 2.07 11.99 2.06
C ILE A 66 3.37 12.23 1.28
N ARG A 67 3.76 13.50 1.01
CA ARG A 67 4.99 13.82 0.29
C ARG A 67 6.25 13.42 1.04
N GLU A 68 6.24 13.51 2.37
CA GLU A 68 7.38 13.12 3.21
C GLU A 68 7.55 11.60 3.33
N GLU A 69 6.47 10.84 3.23
CA GLU A 69 6.49 9.39 3.38
C GLU A 69 6.74 8.63 2.08
N LEU A 70 6.27 9.15 0.96
CA LEU A 70 6.48 8.53 -0.35
C LEU A 70 7.94 8.65 -0.79
N ARG A 71 8.58 7.52 -1.10
CA ARG A 71 10.02 7.44 -1.43
C ARG A 71 10.29 7.08 -2.88
N LEU A 72 9.44 6.26 -3.49
CA LEU A 72 9.66 5.76 -4.85
C LEU A 72 8.34 5.33 -5.50
N PHE A 73 8.38 5.29 -6.83
CA PHE A 73 7.29 4.79 -7.66
C PHE A 73 7.15 3.26 -7.50
N PRO A 74 5.93 2.69 -7.40
CA PRO A 74 5.73 1.30 -7.00
C PRO A 74 6.11 0.26 -8.05
N ILE A 75 6.24 0.65 -9.33
CA ILE A 75 6.68 -0.22 -10.41
C ILE A 75 8.10 0.17 -10.82
N PRO A 76 9.11 -0.68 -10.61
CA PRO A 76 10.48 -0.40 -11.05
C PRO A 76 10.64 -0.54 -12.56
N ARG A 77 11.71 0.01 -13.12
CA ARG A 77 12.14 -0.28 -14.48
C ARG A 77 12.94 -1.58 -14.51
N SER A 78 12.67 -2.42 -15.51
CA SER A 78 13.49 -3.61 -15.76
C SER A 78 14.84 -3.25 -16.36
N ILE A 79 15.92 -3.80 -15.79
CA ILE A 79 17.26 -3.73 -16.36
C ILE A 79 17.40 -4.75 -17.50
N THR A 80 16.81 -5.94 -17.32
CA THR A 80 16.90 -7.05 -18.29
C THR A 80 15.99 -6.86 -19.50
N HIS A 81 14.87 -6.14 -19.32
CA HIS A 81 13.88 -5.89 -20.37
C HIS A 81 13.54 -4.39 -20.47
N PRO A 82 14.43 -3.56 -21.06
CA PRO A 82 14.25 -2.10 -21.10
C PRO A 82 13.03 -1.63 -21.91
N ALA A 83 12.42 -2.53 -22.69
CA ALA A 83 11.20 -2.24 -23.45
C ALA A 83 9.92 -2.31 -22.60
N TYR A 84 9.98 -2.90 -21.40
CA TYR A 84 8.83 -2.96 -20.50
C TYR A 84 8.47 -1.57 -19.97
N GLN A 85 7.19 -1.27 -20.00
CA GLN A 85 6.70 0.06 -19.68
C GLN A 85 5.60 0.01 -18.60
N ALA A 86 5.58 1.08 -17.80
CA ALA A 86 4.49 1.40 -16.89
C ALA A 86 3.98 2.80 -17.26
N ALA A 87 2.72 2.92 -17.64
CA ALA A 87 2.10 4.17 -18.07
C ALA A 87 0.88 4.48 -17.20
N TYR A 88 0.69 5.73 -16.83
CA TYR A 88 -0.45 6.16 -16.02
C TYR A 88 -0.83 7.60 -16.37
N GLU A 89 -2.09 7.91 -16.14
CA GLU A 89 -2.66 9.24 -16.33
C GLU A 89 -3.58 9.59 -15.16
N ASP A 90 -3.95 10.84 -15.05
CA ASP A 90 -4.96 11.27 -14.08
C ASP A 90 -6.33 10.70 -14.48
N SER A 91 -6.78 9.72 -13.70
CA SER A 91 -8.08 9.06 -13.86
C SER A 91 -8.98 9.23 -12.64
N TRP A 92 -8.66 10.21 -11.77
CA TRP A 92 -9.42 10.50 -10.57
C TRP A 92 -10.91 10.71 -10.89
N MET A 93 -11.77 10.01 -10.13
CA MET A 93 -13.24 10.04 -10.27
C MET A 93 -13.77 9.67 -11.66
N SER A 94 -12.95 9.12 -12.57
CA SER A 94 -13.46 8.53 -13.80
C SER A 94 -14.48 7.43 -13.49
N GLU A 95 -15.50 7.28 -14.33
CA GLU A 95 -16.61 6.38 -14.09
C GLU A 95 -16.17 4.90 -13.99
N ARG A 96 -16.70 4.21 -13.01
CA ARG A 96 -16.57 2.76 -12.80
C ARG A 96 -17.95 2.16 -12.58
N THR A 97 -18.24 1.02 -13.21
CA THR A 97 -19.57 0.40 -13.22
C THR A 97 -19.65 -0.92 -12.47
N PHE A 98 -18.52 -1.62 -12.23
CA PHE A 98 -18.54 -2.87 -11.49
C PHE A 98 -18.92 -2.60 -10.01
N GLY A 99 -19.96 -3.29 -9.54
CA GLY A 99 -20.50 -3.11 -8.19
C GLY A 99 -21.39 -1.90 -8.00
N GLY A 100 -21.82 -1.24 -9.11
CA GLY A 100 -22.62 -0.02 -9.14
C GLY A 100 -21.84 1.18 -9.68
N GLU A 101 -22.55 2.28 -9.95
CA GLU A 101 -21.93 3.53 -10.41
C GLU A 101 -21.11 4.16 -9.30
N ARG A 102 -19.83 4.39 -9.54
CA ARG A 102 -18.88 5.02 -8.60
C ARG A 102 -17.79 5.76 -9.34
N GLY A 103 -17.14 6.70 -8.66
CA GLY A 103 -15.89 7.30 -9.13
C GLY A 103 -14.69 6.36 -8.90
N HIS A 104 -13.63 6.55 -9.67
CA HIS A 104 -12.36 5.90 -9.51
C HIS A 104 -11.53 6.61 -8.41
N GLU A 105 -11.47 6.05 -7.22
CA GLU A 105 -10.70 6.58 -6.10
C GLU A 105 -9.26 6.01 -6.10
N GLY A 106 -8.48 6.36 -7.15
CA GLY A 106 -7.12 5.87 -7.31
C GLY A 106 -6.47 6.28 -8.63
N THR A 107 -5.31 5.72 -8.89
CA THR A 107 -4.57 5.82 -10.16
C THR A 107 -4.22 4.42 -10.63
N ASP A 108 -4.59 4.10 -11.88
CA ASP A 108 -4.25 2.85 -12.53
C ASP A 108 -2.93 2.99 -13.29
N ILE A 109 -1.96 2.15 -12.97
CA ILE A 109 -0.65 2.06 -13.63
C ILE A 109 -0.71 0.89 -14.60
N MET A 110 -0.96 1.18 -15.89
CA MET A 110 -1.04 0.19 -16.96
C MET A 110 0.35 -0.35 -17.29
N LEU A 111 0.44 -1.65 -17.59
CA LEU A 111 1.69 -2.36 -17.76
C LEU A 111 1.78 -2.98 -19.16
N ASP A 112 2.95 -2.82 -19.80
CA ASP A 112 3.26 -3.40 -21.10
C ASP A 112 4.59 -4.16 -21.03
N PRO A 113 4.61 -5.49 -21.34
CA PRO A 113 3.52 -6.33 -21.84
C PRO A 113 2.41 -6.58 -20.81
N ASP A 114 1.20 -6.83 -21.32
CA ASP A 114 0.00 -7.19 -20.56
C ASP A 114 0.10 -8.65 -20.05
N GLU A 115 0.98 -8.88 -19.07
CA GLU A 115 1.31 -10.22 -18.56
C GLU A 115 1.29 -10.24 -17.03
N ARG A 116 0.45 -11.13 -16.45
CA ARG A 116 0.31 -11.33 -15.01
C ARG A 116 1.58 -11.84 -14.37
N GLY A 117 1.93 -11.32 -13.21
CA GLY A 117 3.07 -11.81 -12.42
C GLY A 117 4.42 -11.38 -12.97
N LEU A 118 4.45 -10.57 -14.03
CA LEU A 118 5.71 -10.12 -14.64
C LEU A 118 6.31 -8.93 -13.88
N PHE A 119 5.51 -7.93 -13.57
CA PHE A 119 5.98 -6.69 -12.95
C PHE A 119 5.97 -6.78 -11.43
N PRO A 120 7.13 -6.61 -10.77
CA PRO A 120 7.17 -6.52 -9.31
C PRO A 120 6.48 -5.24 -8.82
N VAL A 121 5.82 -5.35 -7.68
CA VAL A 121 5.19 -4.23 -6.96
C VAL A 121 5.98 -3.96 -5.69
N LEU A 122 6.48 -2.75 -5.56
CA LEU A 122 7.30 -2.31 -4.42
C LEU A 122 6.49 -1.42 -3.49
N SER A 123 6.78 -1.49 -2.20
CA SER A 123 6.24 -0.53 -1.24
C SER A 123 6.73 0.89 -1.55
N MET A 124 5.82 1.83 -1.69
CA MET A 124 6.15 3.25 -1.90
C MET A 124 6.67 3.92 -0.62
N THR A 125 6.38 3.34 0.54
CA THR A 125 6.61 3.93 1.86
C THR A 125 7.04 2.89 2.89
N ASP A 126 7.54 3.37 4.03
CA ASP A 126 7.67 2.57 5.24
C ASP A 126 6.31 2.46 5.94
N GLY A 127 6.04 1.32 6.59
CA GLY A 127 4.79 1.13 7.31
C GLY A 127 4.56 -0.29 7.78
N VAL A 128 3.31 -0.60 8.09
CA VAL A 128 2.87 -1.93 8.53
C VAL A 128 1.76 -2.41 7.61
N ILE A 129 1.82 -3.66 7.17
CA ILE A 129 0.72 -4.29 6.42
C ILE A 129 -0.51 -4.32 7.34
N GLU A 130 -1.54 -3.57 6.98
CA GLU A 130 -2.80 -3.52 7.73
C GLU A 130 -3.84 -4.47 7.13
N LYS A 131 -3.90 -4.53 5.81
CA LYS A 131 -4.87 -5.35 5.07
C LYS A 131 -4.18 -6.20 4.01
N LYS A 132 -4.63 -7.45 3.85
CA LYS A 132 -4.24 -8.40 2.80
C LYS A 132 -5.45 -9.25 2.44
N GLY A 133 -5.55 -9.69 1.20
CA GLY A 133 -6.56 -10.66 0.78
C GLY A 133 -7.46 -10.13 -0.33
N TRP A 134 -8.54 -10.86 -0.59
CA TRP A 134 -9.48 -10.62 -1.68
C TRP A 134 -10.54 -9.57 -1.35
N LEU A 135 -10.80 -8.70 -2.33
CA LEU A 135 -12.01 -7.87 -2.38
C LEU A 135 -12.66 -8.01 -3.76
N PRO A 136 -14.01 -8.01 -3.87
CA PRO A 136 -14.68 -8.16 -5.17
C PRO A 136 -14.24 -7.17 -6.24
N GLN A 137 -13.99 -5.92 -5.87
CA GLN A 137 -13.54 -4.87 -6.79
C GLN A 137 -12.02 -4.92 -7.02
N GLY A 138 -11.23 -4.95 -5.93
CA GLY A 138 -9.77 -4.83 -5.99
C GLY A 138 -9.02 -6.15 -6.23
N GLY A 139 -9.71 -7.30 -6.21
CA GLY A 139 -9.04 -8.60 -6.30
C GLY A 139 -8.12 -8.86 -5.12
N TYR A 140 -6.96 -9.48 -5.37
CA TYR A 140 -5.90 -9.57 -4.38
C TYR A 140 -5.29 -8.19 -4.14
N ARG A 141 -5.36 -7.74 -2.88
CA ARG A 141 -4.96 -6.38 -2.50
C ARG A 141 -4.10 -6.38 -1.24
N LEU A 142 -3.31 -5.33 -1.10
CA LEU A 142 -2.57 -4.97 0.11
C LEU A 142 -2.92 -3.55 0.54
N GLY A 143 -2.93 -3.32 1.84
CA GLY A 143 -2.99 -1.99 2.43
C GLY A 143 -1.89 -1.82 3.46
N ILE A 144 -1.13 -0.74 3.35
CA ILE A 144 -0.03 -0.39 4.24
C ILE A 144 -0.42 0.87 5.00
N ARG A 145 -0.42 0.80 6.34
CA ARG A 145 -0.55 1.97 7.19
C ARG A 145 0.83 2.52 7.52
N SER A 146 1.07 3.76 7.14
CA SER A 146 2.30 4.46 7.46
C SER A 146 2.35 4.97 8.90
N THR A 147 3.51 5.45 9.34
CA THR A 147 3.67 6.07 10.67
C THR A 147 2.91 7.38 10.82
N GLY A 148 2.69 8.12 9.74
CA GLY A 148 1.86 9.33 9.71
C GLY A 148 0.36 9.05 9.62
N GLY A 149 -0.06 7.76 9.60
CA GLY A 149 -1.46 7.37 9.60
C GLY A 149 -2.10 7.30 8.21
N ILE A 150 -1.33 7.49 7.14
CA ILE A 150 -1.83 7.38 5.77
C ILE A 150 -1.93 5.91 5.39
N PHE A 151 -3.02 5.55 4.69
CA PHE A 151 -3.23 4.21 4.18
C PHE A 151 -2.93 4.17 2.68
N TYR A 152 -1.94 3.38 2.30
CA TYR A 152 -1.50 3.18 0.92
C TYR A 152 -2.01 1.83 0.43
N TYR A 153 -2.79 1.85 -0.63
CA TYR A 153 -3.52 0.71 -1.16
C TYR A 153 -2.94 0.26 -2.51
N TYR A 154 -2.80 -1.05 -2.67
CA TYR A 154 -2.28 -1.72 -3.87
C TYR A 154 -3.25 -2.82 -4.24
N ALA A 155 -3.84 -2.77 -5.43
CA ALA A 155 -4.85 -3.74 -5.84
C ALA A 155 -4.56 -4.37 -7.21
N HIS A 156 -5.38 -5.36 -7.54
CA HIS A 156 -5.27 -6.20 -8.74
C HIS A 156 -3.98 -7.02 -8.79
N LEU A 157 -3.42 -7.39 -7.64
CA LEU A 157 -2.20 -8.21 -7.59
C LEU A 157 -2.43 -9.60 -8.18
N TYR A 158 -1.39 -10.17 -8.79
CA TYR A 158 -1.34 -11.56 -9.20
C TYR A 158 -1.03 -12.47 -8.02
N ASP A 159 0.00 -12.12 -7.24
CA ASP A 159 0.48 -12.87 -6.09
C ASP A 159 1.19 -11.95 -5.10
N TYR A 160 1.39 -12.42 -3.88
CA TYR A 160 2.13 -11.72 -2.83
C TYR A 160 3.55 -12.26 -2.70
N ALA A 161 4.49 -11.40 -2.33
CA ALA A 161 5.83 -11.85 -1.97
C ALA A 161 5.83 -12.62 -0.64
N ASP A 162 6.85 -13.43 -0.43
CA ASP A 162 7.03 -14.19 0.79
C ASP A 162 7.12 -13.29 2.03
N GLY A 163 6.45 -13.67 3.10
CA GLY A 163 6.49 -12.96 4.37
C GLY A 163 5.63 -11.69 4.44
N ILE A 164 4.86 -11.37 3.40
CA ILE A 164 3.91 -10.25 3.40
C ILE A 164 2.61 -10.69 4.09
N GLU A 165 2.49 -10.37 5.38
CA GLU A 165 1.32 -10.72 6.20
C GLU A 165 0.85 -9.52 7.04
N PRO A 166 -0.45 -9.45 7.41
CA PRO A 166 -0.94 -8.41 8.31
C PRO A 166 -0.14 -8.34 9.60
N GLY A 167 0.26 -7.13 9.99
CA GLY A 167 1.15 -6.87 11.13
C GLY A 167 2.64 -6.88 10.79
N THR A 168 3.04 -7.28 9.57
CA THR A 168 4.44 -7.22 9.13
C THR A 168 4.85 -5.78 8.83
N ALA A 169 5.97 -5.34 9.38
CA ALA A 169 6.59 -4.07 9.00
C ALA A 169 7.26 -4.20 7.63
N VAL A 170 7.10 -3.19 6.79
CA VAL A 170 7.72 -3.07 5.47
C VAL A 170 8.45 -1.74 5.34
N VAL A 171 9.45 -1.70 4.48
CA VAL A 171 10.19 -0.48 4.14
C VAL A 171 9.98 -0.11 2.68
N ALA A 172 10.14 1.15 2.36
CA ALA A 172 10.08 1.63 0.97
C ALA A 172 11.08 0.86 0.08
N GLY A 173 10.61 0.40 -1.08
CA GLY A 173 11.37 -0.44 -2.00
C GLY A 173 11.30 -1.94 -1.71
N GLN A 174 10.70 -2.37 -0.62
CA GLN A 174 10.47 -3.79 -0.35
C GLN A 174 9.48 -4.38 -1.36
N LEU A 175 9.77 -5.58 -1.88
CA LEU A 175 8.86 -6.32 -2.75
C LEU A 175 7.60 -6.71 -1.96
N LEU A 176 6.44 -6.32 -2.48
CA LEU A 176 5.13 -6.65 -1.92
C LEU A 176 4.47 -7.84 -2.63
N GLY A 177 4.73 -7.99 -3.92
CA GLY A 177 4.13 -8.99 -4.78
C GLY A 177 4.32 -8.63 -6.24
N PHE A 178 3.41 -9.11 -7.08
CA PHE A 178 3.46 -8.90 -8.52
C PHE A 178 2.12 -8.38 -9.03
N ALA A 179 2.17 -7.50 -10.03
CA ALA A 179 0.98 -6.94 -10.65
C ALA A 179 0.21 -8.00 -11.45
N GLY A 180 -1.09 -7.82 -11.54
CA GLY A 180 -1.98 -8.71 -12.24
C GLY A 180 -3.25 -8.01 -12.73
N ASP A 181 -4.33 -8.79 -12.85
CA ASP A 181 -5.66 -8.37 -13.29
C ASP A 181 -6.74 -9.10 -12.49
N SER A 182 -6.44 -9.40 -11.22
CA SER A 182 -7.39 -10.05 -10.31
C SER A 182 -8.48 -9.08 -9.86
N GLY A 183 -9.71 -9.56 -9.72
CA GLY A 183 -10.83 -8.76 -9.24
C GLY A 183 -12.03 -8.67 -10.19
N TYR A 184 -12.88 -7.68 -9.95
CA TYR A 184 -14.17 -7.47 -10.63
C TYR A 184 -15.01 -8.74 -10.63
N SER A 185 -15.06 -9.42 -9.47
CA SER A 185 -15.83 -10.65 -9.25
C SER A 185 -16.05 -10.91 -7.77
N ASN A 186 -17.20 -11.50 -7.43
CA ASN A 186 -17.45 -12.04 -6.08
C ASN A 186 -16.77 -13.40 -5.86
N ILE A 187 -16.13 -13.96 -6.89
CA ILE A 187 -15.41 -15.24 -6.80
C ILE A 187 -13.92 -14.95 -6.65
N GLU A 188 -13.35 -15.32 -5.51
CA GLU A 188 -11.92 -15.17 -5.25
C GLU A 188 -11.07 -15.87 -6.34
N GLY A 189 -9.97 -15.23 -6.73
CA GLY A 189 -9.08 -15.73 -7.76
C GLY A 189 -9.52 -15.46 -9.20
N THR A 190 -10.63 -14.74 -9.41
CA THR A 190 -11.04 -14.34 -10.77
C THR A 190 -10.02 -13.37 -11.38
N VAL A 191 -9.61 -13.64 -12.61
CA VAL A 191 -8.67 -12.86 -13.43
C VAL A 191 -9.18 -12.73 -14.87
N GLY A 192 -8.59 -11.83 -15.67
CA GLY A 192 -8.88 -11.70 -17.11
C GLY A 192 -10.06 -10.81 -17.46
N ASN A 193 -10.61 -10.04 -16.52
CA ASN A 193 -11.71 -9.12 -16.77
C ASN A 193 -11.27 -7.77 -17.34
N PHE A 194 -9.98 -7.45 -17.25
CA PHE A 194 -9.37 -6.19 -17.66
C PHE A 194 -7.85 -6.38 -17.88
N PRO A 195 -7.15 -5.47 -18.57
CA PRO A 195 -5.71 -5.53 -18.76
C PRO A 195 -4.93 -5.47 -17.44
N VAL A 196 -3.75 -6.10 -17.40
CA VAL A 196 -2.84 -6.07 -16.25
C VAL A 196 -2.46 -4.64 -15.90
N HIS A 197 -2.68 -4.26 -14.65
CA HIS A 197 -2.31 -2.97 -14.11
C HIS A 197 -2.15 -3.04 -12.57
N LEU A 198 -1.49 -2.05 -12.02
CA LEU A 198 -1.51 -1.82 -10.58
C LEU A 198 -2.45 -0.65 -10.29
N HIS A 199 -3.51 -0.90 -9.52
CA HIS A 199 -4.30 0.18 -8.94
C HIS A 199 -3.67 0.65 -7.63
N VAL A 200 -3.42 1.96 -7.53
CA VAL A 200 -2.87 2.62 -6.33
C VAL A 200 -3.93 3.54 -5.75
N GLY A 201 -4.22 3.39 -4.45
CA GLY A 201 -5.06 4.29 -3.67
C GLY A 201 -4.28 4.93 -2.52
N ILE A 202 -4.68 6.11 -2.10
CA ILE A 202 -4.16 6.82 -0.92
C ILE A 202 -5.36 7.30 -0.11
N TYR A 203 -5.36 7.00 1.20
CA TYR A 203 -6.46 7.36 2.10
C TYR A 203 -5.92 7.92 3.42
N TYR A 204 -6.66 8.82 4.01
CA TYR A 204 -6.40 9.33 5.36
C TYR A 204 -7.70 9.34 6.17
N ASN A 205 -7.59 9.31 7.48
CA ASN A 205 -8.75 9.52 8.35
C ASN A 205 -8.97 11.02 8.55
N ASP A 206 -10.16 11.50 8.25
CA ASP A 206 -10.54 12.89 8.49
C ASP A 206 -10.72 13.19 10.00
N GLU A 207 -11.12 14.40 10.35
CA GLU A 207 -11.34 14.83 11.72
C GLU A 207 -12.45 14.07 12.47
N HIS A 208 -13.30 13.34 11.73
CA HIS A 208 -14.36 12.49 12.26
C HIS A 208 -13.97 11.01 12.29
N GLY A 209 -12.74 10.67 11.86
CA GLY A 209 -12.26 9.30 11.76
C GLY A 209 -12.79 8.55 10.53
N VAL A 210 -13.34 9.26 9.55
CA VAL A 210 -13.81 8.66 8.29
C VAL A 210 -12.65 8.56 7.31
N GLU A 211 -12.43 7.35 6.78
CA GLU A 211 -11.41 7.12 5.77
C GLU A 211 -11.81 7.82 4.46
N THR A 212 -10.97 8.75 4.02
CA THR A 212 -11.22 9.65 2.89
C THR A 212 -10.15 9.44 1.82
N ALA A 213 -10.58 9.19 0.60
CA ALA A 213 -9.69 8.98 -0.54
C ALA A 213 -9.04 10.30 -1.00
N VAL A 214 -7.79 10.20 -1.43
CA VAL A 214 -6.96 11.26 -2.00
C VAL A 214 -6.59 10.87 -3.42
N ASP A 215 -6.60 11.82 -4.36
CA ASP A 215 -6.07 11.60 -5.70
C ASP A 215 -4.57 11.27 -5.65
N PRO A 216 -4.15 10.05 -6.04
CA PRO A 216 -2.74 9.67 -5.96
C PRO A 216 -1.87 10.31 -7.06
N TYR A 217 -2.46 10.66 -8.20
CA TYR A 217 -1.72 11.08 -9.40
C TYR A 217 -0.69 12.19 -9.12
N PRO A 218 -1.03 13.33 -8.48
CA PRO A 218 -0.06 14.40 -8.24
C PRO A 218 1.07 14.03 -7.25
N PHE A 219 0.88 12.95 -6.48
CA PHE A 219 1.89 12.41 -5.57
C PHE A 219 2.79 11.37 -6.25
N LEU A 220 2.28 10.64 -7.25
CA LEU A 220 3.05 9.63 -7.99
C LEU A 220 4.01 10.26 -9.02
N VAL A 221 3.59 11.34 -9.68
CA VAL A 221 4.37 12.01 -10.74
C VAL A 221 5.79 12.38 -10.34
N PRO A 222 6.07 12.95 -9.14
CA PRO A 222 7.42 13.36 -8.77
C PRO A 222 8.30 12.22 -8.23
N LEU A 223 7.76 10.99 -8.07
CA LEU A 223 8.50 9.91 -7.42
C LEU A 223 9.62 9.36 -8.30
N PRO A 224 10.79 9.08 -7.71
CA PRO A 224 11.87 8.43 -8.42
C PRO A 224 11.49 6.99 -8.77
N ILE A 225 11.83 6.55 -9.99
CA ILE A 225 11.65 5.17 -10.43
C ILE A 225 12.98 4.44 -10.26
N VAL A 226 13.00 3.42 -9.40
CA VAL A 226 14.18 2.56 -9.21
C VAL A 226 14.29 1.55 -10.35
N THR A 227 15.48 0.98 -10.53
CA THR A 227 15.74 -0.09 -11.50
C THR A 227 16.06 -1.39 -10.80
N THR A 228 15.57 -2.51 -11.33
CA THR A 228 15.86 -3.86 -10.81
C THR A 228 15.86 -4.89 -11.93
N GLU A 229 16.42 -6.05 -11.67
CA GLU A 229 16.41 -7.19 -12.61
C GLU A 229 15.08 -7.93 -12.49
N PHE A 230 14.34 -8.03 -13.59
CA PHE A 230 13.16 -8.90 -13.74
C PHE A 230 12.82 -9.08 -15.21
#